data_00c7df44a096b1fd9b1c22493b9c7b8d
#
_entry.id   00c7df44a096b1fd9b1c22493b9c7b8d
#
_cell.length_a   1.000
_cell.length_b   1.000
_cell.length_c   1.000
_cell.angle_alpha   90.00
_cell.angle_beta   90.00
_cell.angle_gamma   90.00
#
_symmetry.space_group_name_H-M   'P 1'
#
loop_
_entity.id
_entity.type
_entity.pdbx_description
1 polymer ?
#
loop_
_entity_poly.entity_id
_entity_poly.type
_entity_poly.pdbx_seq_one_letter_code
_entity_poly.pdbx_strand_id
1 'polypeptide(L)'
;ATSPFYRNYGPDLTGLFLGDAGAFGVKTKLTLRIERIPEGVGFASFAFGSLADMATAIVDVARLGLTVKCFGMDPLKSRTVTKVDLSEGVAMLRDVATGSGTVLRGLKDAAKLVAVGRDALDDIDWSLHLTVEEFDQTAADRALALAQEACTANHGIEIEPTLPIALRAKPFSIRGFLGLEGERWVPVHGIFPMSRAREAVAAVDEFFTKCAAELDEHEIQHSFITSTSGTYWLIEPMFYWIDEV
;
A
#
# COMPACT_ATOMS: atom_id res chain seq x y z
N ALA A 1 3.76 26.15 -24.79
CA ALA A 1 3.25 25.23 -23.78
C ALA A 1 3.03 26.01 -22.50
N THR A 2 1.81 26.15 -22.08
CA THR A 2 1.44 26.84 -20.84
C THR A 2 1.53 25.88 -19.67
N SER A 3 2.06 26.36 -18.54
CA SER A 3 2.06 25.60 -17.32
C SER A 3 0.63 25.48 -16.79
N PRO A 4 0.10 24.29 -16.59
CA PRO A 4 -1.28 24.07 -16.18
C PRO A 4 -1.51 24.09 -14.66
N PHE A 5 -0.57 24.58 -13.86
CA PHE A 5 -0.60 24.37 -12.42
C PHE A 5 -1.34 25.42 -11.60
N TYR A 6 -2.12 26.29 -12.25
CA TYR A 6 -2.86 27.36 -11.57
C TYR A 6 -4.31 26.93 -11.27
N ARG A 7 -4.50 26.04 -10.32
CA ARG A 7 -5.84 25.59 -9.89
C ARG A 7 -6.67 26.68 -9.19
N ASN A 8 -6.03 27.75 -8.75
CA ASN A 8 -6.70 28.80 -7.99
C ASN A 8 -7.36 29.87 -8.87
N TYR A 9 -7.26 29.76 -10.19
CA TYR A 9 -7.78 30.73 -11.14
C TYR A 9 -8.82 30.12 -12.07
N GLY A 10 -10.06 30.05 -11.57
CA GLY A 10 -11.18 29.50 -12.30
C GLY A 10 -11.43 28.01 -12.01
N PRO A 11 -12.37 27.39 -12.72
CA PRO A 11 -12.72 25.98 -12.52
C PRO A 11 -11.56 25.06 -12.94
N ASP A 12 -11.36 23.98 -12.19
CA ASP A 12 -10.37 22.95 -12.51
C ASP A 12 -10.91 22.01 -13.61
N LEU A 13 -10.77 22.43 -14.86
CA LEU A 13 -11.18 21.63 -16.01
C LEU A 13 -10.31 20.38 -16.20
N THR A 14 -9.09 20.36 -15.68
CA THR A 14 -8.23 19.16 -15.70
C THR A 14 -8.83 18.03 -14.87
N GLY A 15 -9.48 18.37 -13.77
CA GLY A 15 -10.16 17.42 -12.89
C GLY A 15 -11.25 16.61 -13.60
N LEU A 16 -11.87 17.14 -14.63
CA LEU A 16 -12.88 16.42 -15.43
C LEU A 16 -12.31 15.20 -16.18
N PHE A 17 -11.02 15.21 -16.46
CA PHE A 17 -10.34 14.15 -17.19
C PHE A 17 -9.59 13.16 -16.28
N LEU A 18 -9.61 13.39 -14.95
CA LEU A 18 -9.03 12.49 -13.98
C LEU A 18 -10.08 11.48 -13.52
N GLY A 19 -9.78 10.18 -13.68
CA GLY A 19 -10.70 9.13 -13.27
C GLY A 19 -11.96 8.98 -14.13
N ASP A 20 -11.99 9.55 -15.33
CA ASP A 20 -13.13 9.52 -16.24
C ASP A 20 -13.27 8.20 -17.02
N ALA A 21 -12.38 7.22 -16.81
CA ALA A 21 -12.33 5.94 -17.51
C ALA A 21 -12.35 6.07 -19.06
N GLY A 22 -11.90 7.20 -19.59
CA GLY A 22 -11.91 7.50 -21.03
C GLY A 22 -13.22 8.07 -21.57
N ALA A 23 -14.22 8.37 -20.71
CA ALA A 23 -15.52 8.87 -21.12
C ALA A 23 -15.45 10.21 -21.86
N PHE A 24 -14.49 11.07 -21.50
CA PHE A 24 -14.31 12.39 -22.12
C PHE A 24 -13.25 12.42 -23.21
N GLY A 25 -12.55 11.32 -23.45
CA GLY A 25 -11.59 11.22 -24.55
C GLY A 25 -10.33 10.41 -24.23
N VAL A 26 -9.47 10.29 -25.24
CA VAL A 26 -8.17 9.61 -25.12
C VAL A 26 -7.11 10.63 -24.71
N LYS A 27 -6.42 10.39 -23.58
CA LYS A 27 -5.32 11.22 -23.11
C LYS A 27 -4.05 10.86 -23.87
N THR A 28 -3.57 11.74 -24.72
CA THR A 28 -2.38 11.52 -25.54
C THR A 28 -1.12 12.15 -24.96
N LYS A 29 -1.27 13.12 -24.07
CA LYS A 29 -0.14 13.84 -23.45
C LYS A 29 -0.51 14.32 -22.05
N LEU A 30 0.39 14.06 -21.10
CA LEU A 30 0.28 14.52 -19.73
C LEU A 30 1.48 15.42 -19.37
N THR A 31 1.21 16.46 -18.57
CA THR A 31 2.26 17.26 -17.94
C THR A 31 2.12 17.09 -16.44
N LEU A 32 3.15 16.55 -15.80
CA LEU A 32 3.18 16.27 -14.37
C LEU A 32 4.13 17.24 -13.68
N ARG A 33 3.75 17.69 -12.48
CA ARG A 33 4.68 18.33 -11.57
C ARG A 33 5.64 17.25 -11.04
N ILE A 34 6.92 17.59 -11.03
CA ILE A 34 7.95 16.76 -10.41
C ILE A 34 8.42 17.42 -9.12
N GLU A 35 8.83 16.61 -8.17
CA GLU A 35 9.39 17.03 -6.90
C GLU A 35 10.82 16.51 -6.75
N ARG A 36 11.59 17.16 -5.90
CA ARG A 36 12.94 16.68 -5.57
C ARG A 36 12.82 15.33 -4.86
N ILE A 37 13.70 14.40 -5.21
CA ILE A 37 13.80 13.13 -4.49
C ILE A 37 14.22 13.41 -3.06
N PRO A 38 13.47 12.95 -2.04
CA PRO A 38 13.82 13.16 -0.64
C PRO A 38 15.14 12.45 -0.29
N GLU A 39 15.96 13.07 0.56
CA GLU A 39 17.24 12.53 1.00
C GLU A 39 17.08 11.59 2.21
N GLY A 40 16.06 11.86 3.06
CA GLY A 40 15.69 11.01 4.20
C GLY A 40 14.54 10.08 3.86
N VAL A 41 14.70 8.79 4.15
CA VAL A 41 13.64 7.78 3.95
C VAL A 41 13.61 6.82 5.12
N GLY A 42 12.41 6.52 5.60
CA GLY A 42 12.17 5.54 6.66
C GLY A 42 11.06 4.57 6.28
N PHE A 43 11.19 3.32 6.75
CA PHE A 43 10.24 2.26 6.51
C PHE A 43 9.90 1.55 7.81
N ALA A 44 8.65 1.18 8.00
CA ALA A 44 8.23 0.29 9.06
C ALA A 44 7.09 -0.61 8.58
N SER A 45 6.97 -1.77 9.21
CA SER A 45 5.87 -2.69 9.01
C SER A 45 5.41 -3.26 10.34
N PHE A 46 4.11 -3.48 10.48
CA PHE A 46 3.49 -3.97 11.71
C PHE A 46 2.50 -5.07 11.39
N ALA A 47 2.47 -6.09 12.25
CA ALA A 47 1.44 -7.11 12.30
C ALA A 47 0.38 -6.73 13.35
N PHE A 48 -0.89 -7.05 13.07
CA PHE A 48 -2.04 -6.85 13.97
C PHE A 48 -2.88 -8.11 14.03
N GLY A 49 -3.39 -8.43 15.21
CA GLY A 49 -4.30 -9.56 15.40
C GLY A 49 -5.74 -9.27 14.97
N SER A 50 -6.08 -8.02 14.62
CA SER A 50 -7.43 -7.66 14.15
C SER A 50 -7.42 -6.50 13.18
N LEU A 51 -8.38 -6.48 12.26
CA LEU A 51 -8.64 -5.36 11.37
C LEU A 51 -8.99 -4.08 12.15
N ALA A 52 -9.66 -4.19 13.28
CA ALA A 52 -10.07 -3.06 14.10
C ALA A 52 -8.87 -2.34 14.73
N ASP A 53 -7.88 -3.08 15.23
CA ASP A 53 -6.64 -2.52 15.78
C ASP A 53 -5.82 -1.85 14.67
N MET A 54 -5.65 -2.52 13.54
CA MET A 54 -4.98 -1.95 12.37
C MET A 54 -5.68 -0.67 11.89
N ALA A 55 -7.00 -0.64 11.81
CA ALA A 55 -7.76 0.54 11.40
C ALA A 55 -7.57 1.71 12.38
N THR A 56 -7.49 1.44 13.69
CA THR A 56 -7.23 2.48 14.68
C THR A 56 -5.81 3.04 14.52
N ALA A 57 -4.82 2.16 14.31
CA ALA A 57 -3.44 2.56 14.01
C ALA A 57 -3.36 3.42 12.75
N ILE A 58 -4.05 3.03 11.67
CA ILE A 58 -4.13 3.81 10.43
C ILE A 58 -4.65 5.23 10.68
N VAL A 59 -5.71 5.37 11.47
CA VAL A 59 -6.28 6.70 11.81
C VAL A 59 -5.28 7.55 12.58
N ASP A 60 -4.58 6.97 13.55
CA ASP A 60 -3.62 7.71 14.37
C ASP A 60 -2.37 8.09 13.56
N VAL A 61 -1.84 7.19 12.74
CA VAL A 61 -0.75 7.49 11.79
C VAL A 61 -1.16 8.58 10.80
N ALA A 62 -2.36 8.51 10.23
CA ALA A 62 -2.85 9.50 9.29
C ALA A 62 -2.98 10.91 9.92
N ARG A 63 -3.37 10.99 11.21
CA ARG A 63 -3.45 12.25 11.95
C ARG A 63 -2.09 12.92 12.14
N LEU A 64 -1.01 12.15 12.19
CA LEU A 64 0.33 12.71 12.24
C LEU A 64 0.73 13.43 10.94
N GLY A 65 0.21 12.97 9.80
CA GLY A 65 0.52 13.55 8.49
C GLY A 65 1.99 13.38 8.05
N LEU A 66 2.69 12.39 8.60
CA LEU A 66 4.14 12.19 8.42
C LEU A 66 4.48 11.11 7.38
N THR A 67 3.51 10.28 7.00
CA THR A 67 3.74 9.19 6.05
C THR A 67 3.36 9.59 4.62
N VAL A 68 4.22 9.28 3.66
CA VAL A 68 3.90 9.41 2.22
C VAL A 68 3.15 8.20 1.70
N LYS A 69 3.31 7.05 2.37
CA LYS A 69 2.52 5.84 2.14
C LYS A 69 2.18 5.20 3.47
N CYS A 70 0.93 4.84 3.61
CA CYS A 70 0.41 4.03 4.71
C CYS A 70 -0.66 3.11 4.10
N PHE A 71 -0.38 1.81 4.05
CA PHE A 71 -1.28 0.83 3.46
C PHE A 71 -1.28 -0.45 4.27
N GLY A 72 -2.44 -1.09 4.33
CA GLY A 72 -2.64 -2.34 5.04
C GLY A 72 -3.16 -3.44 4.12
N MET A 73 -2.92 -4.67 4.51
CA MET A 73 -3.31 -5.88 3.77
C MET A 73 -3.81 -6.96 4.72
N ASP A 74 -4.67 -7.80 4.19
CA ASP A 74 -5.10 -9.04 4.82
C ASP A 74 -4.06 -10.17 4.63
N PRO A 75 -4.24 -11.33 5.31
CA PRO A 75 -3.32 -12.46 5.22
C PRO A 75 -3.14 -13.00 3.80
N LEU A 76 -4.23 -13.10 3.03
CA LEU A 76 -4.18 -13.63 1.67
C LEU A 76 -3.32 -12.75 0.78
N LYS A 77 -3.53 -11.44 0.83
CA LYS A 77 -2.75 -10.47 0.03
C LYS A 77 -1.30 -10.42 0.45
N SER A 78 -1.03 -10.44 1.75
CA SER A 78 0.33 -10.48 2.29
C SER A 78 1.13 -11.66 1.74
N ARG A 79 0.55 -12.86 1.72
CA ARG A 79 1.16 -14.08 1.17
C ARG A 79 1.37 -14.01 -0.34
N THR A 80 0.39 -13.49 -1.09
CA THR A 80 0.44 -13.39 -2.55
C THR A 80 1.53 -12.43 -3.01
N VAL A 81 1.58 -11.24 -2.42
CA VAL A 81 2.59 -10.21 -2.77
C VAL A 81 3.99 -10.70 -2.43
N THR A 82 4.19 -11.35 -1.29
CA THR A 82 5.49 -11.88 -0.89
C THR A 82 6.02 -12.94 -1.87
N LYS A 83 5.15 -13.82 -2.38
CA LYS A 83 5.55 -14.85 -3.35
C LYS A 83 5.99 -14.29 -4.69
N VAL A 84 5.35 -13.23 -5.18
CA VAL A 84 5.66 -12.60 -6.47
C VAL A 84 6.91 -11.74 -6.39
N ASP A 85 7.07 -10.96 -5.33
CA ASP A 85 8.14 -9.96 -5.24
C ASP A 85 9.52 -10.54 -4.90
N LEU A 86 9.62 -11.71 -4.27
CA LEU A 86 10.92 -12.32 -3.95
C LEU A 86 11.70 -12.76 -5.20
N SER A 87 11.02 -13.22 -6.25
CA SER A 87 11.70 -13.59 -7.51
C SER A 87 12.18 -12.35 -8.29
N GLU A 88 11.50 -11.24 -8.17
CA GLU A 88 11.86 -9.95 -8.75
C GLU A 88 12.79 -9.14 -7.84
N GLY A 89 12.73 -9.31 -6.52
CA GLY A 89 13.57 -8.63 -5.53
C GLY A 89 15.07 -8.89 -5.74
N VAL A 90 15.44 -10.10 -6.16
CA VAL A 90 16.82 -10.43 -6.52
C VAL A 90 17.28 -9.67 -7.77
N ALA A 91 16.42 -9.44 -8.75
CA ALA A 91 16.73 -8.61 -9.92
C ALA A 91 16.86 -7.12 -9.55
N MET A 92 16.03 -6.63 -8.61
CA MET A 92 16.09 -5.26 -8.10
C MET A 92 17.37 -4.94 -7.33
N LEU A 93 17.91 -5.90 -6.59
CA LEU A 93 19.19 -5.76 -5.89
C LEU A 93 20.33 -5.40 -6.84
N ARG A 94 20.26 -5.91 -8.05
CA ARG A 94 21.25 -5.65 -9.10
C ARG A 94 21.14 -4.22 -9.65
N ASP A 95 19.93 -3.70 -9.80
CA ASP A 95 19.68 -2.36 -10.35
C ASP A 95 19.90 -1.26 -9.30
N VAL A 96 19.58 -1.50 -8.03
CA VAL A 96 19.86 -0.59 -6.90
C VAL A 96 21.37 -0.51 -6.64
N ALA A 97 22.12 -1.60 -6.82
CA ALA A 97 23.58 -1.62 -6.62
C ALA A 97 24.35 -0.72 -7.61
N THR A 98 23.71 -0.31 -8.71
CA THR A 98 24.36 0.52 -9.74
C THR A 98 24.02 2.01 -9.68
N GLY A 99 23.11 2.45 -8.78
CA GLY A 99 22.42 3.73 -8.94
C GLY A 99 22.68 4.88 -7.96
N SER A 100 23.15 4.72 -6.74
CA SER A 100 23.52 5.86 -5.84
C SER A 100 24.07 5.45 -4.45
N GLY A 101 24.77 6.36 -3.77
CA GLY A 101 25.53 6.13 -2.52
C GLY A 101 24.70 5.77 -1.25
N THR A 102 23.39 5.72 -1.30
CA THR A 102 22.49 5.20 -0.25
C THR A 102 22.38 3.66 -0.29
N VAL A 103 23.02 3.05 -1.25
CA VAL A 103 22.99 1.63 -1.63
C VAL A 103 23.48 0.69 -0.53
N LEU A 104 24.40 1.12 0.32
CA LEU A 104 25.00 0.22 1.34
C LEU A 104 24.02 -0.13 2.48
N ARG A 105 23.10 0.77 2.83
CA ARG A 105 22.03 0.48 3.78
C ARG A 105 20.97 -0.43 3.14
N GLY A 106 20.52 -0.08 1.93
CA GLY A 106 19.60 -0.90 1.16
C GLY A 106 20.12 -2.31 0.86
N LEU A 107 21.43 -2.50 0.70
CA LEU A 107 22.06 -3.82 0.52
C LEU A 107 22.07 -4.67 1.81
N LYS A 108 22.24 -4.05 2.99
CA LYS A 108 22.11 -4.75 4.27
C LYS A 108 20.68 -5.18 4.52
N ASP A 109 19.73 -4.31 4.20
CA ASP A 109 18.30 -4.58 4.36
C ASP A 109 17.83 -5.61 3.33
N ALA A 110 18.37 -5.57 2.12
CA ALA A 110 18.10 -6.55 1.08
C ALA A 110 18.73 -7.94 1.35
N ALA A 111 19.89 -8.00 1.98
CA ALA A 111 20.47 -9.27 2.43
C ALA A 111 19.67 -9.91 3.57
N LYS A 112 19.08 -9.08 4.46
CA LYS A 112 18.07 -9.52 5.43
C LYS A 112 16.80 -10.04 4.75
N LEU A 113 16.32 -9.37 3.72
CA LEU A 113 15.18 -9.78 2.89
C LEU A 113 15.30 -11.21 2.38
N VAL A 114 16.45 -11.58 1.88
CA VAL A 114 16.76 -12.93 1.38
C VAL A 114 16.92 -13.94 2.53
N ALA A 115 17.41 -13.49 3.68
CA ALA A 115 17.70 -14.35 4.83
C ALA A 115 16.47 -14.65 5.72
N VAL A 116 15.50 -13.73 5.79
CA VAL A 116 14.29 -13.87 6.63
C VAL A 116 13.26 -14.81 5.99
N GLY A 117 13.42 -15.15 4.72
CA GLY A 117 12.68 -16.25 4.10
C GLY A 117 11.18 -15.98 3.83
N ARG A 118 10.61 -16.93 3.12
CA ARG A 118 9.24 -16.94 2.60
C ARG A 118 8.15 -16.96 3.68
N ASP A 119 8.50 -17.22 4.93
CA ASP A 119 7.56 -17.57 5.99
C ASP A 119 7.23 -16.38 6.93
N ALA A 120 7.90 -15.24 6.75
CA ALA A 120 7.79 -14.10 7.69
C ALA A 120 6.40 -13.44 7.76
N LEU A 121 5.53 -13.67 6.79
CA LEU A 121 4.16 -13.16 6.75
C LEU A 121 3.08 -14.25 6.77
N ASP A 122 3.46 -15.54 6.81
CA ASP A 122 2.50 -16.64 6.71
C ASP A 122 1.59 -16.77 7.96
N ASP A 123 2.09 -16.32 9.13
CA ASP A 123 1.37 -16.37 10.41
C ASP A 123 0.78 -15.02 10.84
N ILE A 124 0.74 -14.02 9.93
CA ILE A 124 0.26 -12.67 10.23
C ILE A 124 -1.17 -12.51 9.75
N ASP A 125 -2.09 -12.13 10.65
CA ASP A 125 -3.48 -11.87 10.32
C ASP A 125 -3.63 -10.60 9.48
N TRP A 126 -3.16 -9.46 9.97
CA TRP A 126 -3.25 -8.16 9.28
C TRP A 126 -1.89 -7.47 9.29
N SER A 127 -1.51 -6.84 8.21
CA SER A 127 -0.25 -6.10 8.13
C SER A 127 -0.44 -4.64 7.71
N LEU A 128 0.35 -3.75 8.31
CA LEU A 128 0.38 -2.32 7.99
C LEU A 128 1.79 -1.91 7.62
N HIS A 129 1.94 -1.20 6.53
CA HIS A 129 3.23 -0.81 5.95
C HIS A 129 3.31 0.69 5.80
N LEU A 130 4.41 1.27 6.26
CA LEU A 130 4.64 2.70 6.33
C LEU A 130 5.88 3.09 5.53
N THR A 131 5.80 4.21 4.83
CA THR A 131 6.94 4.89 4.23
C THR A 131 6.91 6.36 4.64
N VAL A 132 8.03 6.84 5.13
CA VAL A 132 8.27 8.25 5.48
C VAL A 132 9.32 8.80 4.53
N GLU A 133 9.14 10.02 4.04
CA GLU A 133 10.08 10.71 3.18
C GLU A 133 10.25 12.16 3.66
N GLU A 134 11.48 12.55 3.95
CA GLU A 134 11.81 13.84 4.51
C GLU A 134 13.05 14.46 3.83
N PHE A 135 13.32 15.73 4.11
CA PHE A 135 14.44 16.45 3.50
C PHE A 135 15.81 15.94 3.94
N ASP A 136 15.91 15.34 5.14
CA ASP A 136 17.12 14.65 5.63
C ASP A 136 16.77 13.40 6.44
N GLN A 137 17.78 12.57 6.73
CA GLN A 137 17.59 11.31 7.44
C GLN A 137 17.16 11.50 8.90
N THR A 138 17.63 12.56 9.57
CA THR A 138 17.25 12.83 10.97
C THR A 138 15.76 13.15 11.09
N ALA A 139 15.23 13.94 10.17
CA ALA A 139 13.82 14.23 10.09
C ALA A 139 13.00 12.97 9.79
N ALA A 140 13.46 12.13 8.84
CA ALA A 140 12.80 10.86 8.52
C ALA A 140 12.79 9.89 9.71
N ASP A 141 13.91 9.74 10.40
CA ASP A 141 14.02 8.86 11.59
C ASP A 141 13.06 9.31 12.70
N ARG A 142 12.95 10.63 12.92
CA ARG A 142 12.02 11.19 13.91
C ARG A 142 10.55 11.00 13.53
N ALA A 143 10.21 11.26 12.28
CA ALA A 143 8.86 11.07 11.76
C ALA A 143 8.45 9.60 11.81
N LEU A 144 9.37 8.69 11.46
CA LEU A 144 9.16 7.25 11.53
C LEU A 144 8.91 6.80 12.98
N ALA A 145 9.72 7.27 13.94
CA ALA A 145 9.53 6.91 15.35
C ALA A 145 8.14 7.27 15.87
N LEU A 146 7.62 8.45 15.52
CA LEU A 146 6.25 8.85 15.88
C LEU A 146 5.18 7.95 15.27
N ALA A 147 5.36 7.55 14.01
CA ALA A 147 4.44 6.63 13.35
C ALA A 147 4.49 5.21 13.94
N GLN A 148 5.69 4.74 14.33
CA GLN A 148 5.88 3.47 15.03
C GLN A 148 5.22 3.48 16.41
N GLU A 149 5.35 4.56 17.17
CA GLU A 149 4.66 4.74 18.46
C GLU A 149 3.13 4.62 18.30
N ALA A 150 2.55 5.25 17.26
CA ALA A 150 1.12 5.16 16.99
C ALA A 150 0.69 3.71 16.66
N CYS A 151 1.47 2.96 15.90
CA CYS A 151 1.19 1.55 15.62
C CYS A 151 1.28 0.67 16.87
N THR A 152 2.34 0.85 17.66
CA THR A 152 2.57 0.09 18.90
C THR A 152 1.48 0.36 19.94
N ALA A 153 1.04 1.62 20.07
CA ALA A 153 -0.05 1.99 20.97
C ALA A 153 -1.39 1.31 20.63
N ASN A 154 -1.55 0.86 19.39
CA ASN A 154 -2.72 0.13 18.89
C ASN A 154 -2.43 -1.38 18.71
N HIS A 155 -1.59 -1.97 19.55
CA HIS A 155 -1.27 -3.40 19.56
C HIS A 155 -0.50 -3.91 18.34
N GLY A 156 0.07 -3.04 17.52
CA GLY A 156 0.94 -3.42 16.40
C GLY A 156 2.25 -4.02 16.89
N ILE A 157 2.63 -5.16 16.34
CA ILE A 157 3.91 -5.82 16.56
C ILE A 157 4.79 -5.53 15.35
N GLU A 158 5.95 -4.92 15.57
CA GLU A 158 6.86 -4.57 14.48
C GLU A 158 7.40 -5.82 13.79
N ILE A 159 7.38 -5.80 12.45
CA ILE A 159 7.90 -6.84 11.57
C ILE A 159 8.87 -6.22 10.55
N GLU A 160 9.62 -7.05 9.84
CA GLU A 160 10.57 -6.58 8.83
C GLU A 160 9.87 -5.76 7.73
N PRO A 161 10.34 -4.53 7.41
CA PRO A 161 9.71 -3.62 6.45
C PRO A 161 10.07 -3.95 4.98
N THR A 162 10.06 -5.23 4.65
CA THR A 162 10.41 -5.75 3.32
C THR A 162 9.57 -5.16 2.21
N LEU A 163 8.25 -5.15 2.43
CA LEU A 163 7.29 -4.78 1.40
C LEU A 163 7.31 -3.28 1.06
N PRO A 164 7.29 -2.33 2.01
CA PRO A 164 7.38 -0.91 1.66
C PRO A 164 8.71 -0.56 0.98
N ILE A 165 9.81 -1.24 1.33
CA ILE A 165 11.12 -1.09 0.64
C ILE A 165 11.01 -1.55 -0.81
N ALA A 166 10.44 -2.73 -1.06
CA ALA A 166 10.27 -3.27 -2.41
C ALA A 166 9.36 -2.37 -3.28
N LEU A 167 8.22 -1.94 -2.73
CA LEU A 167 7.29 -1.05 -3.43
C LEU A 167 7.86 0.35 -3.70
N ARG A 168 8.79 0.83 -2.87
CA ARG A 168 9.49 2.08 -3.16
C ARG A 168 10.50 1.92 -4.29
N ALA A 169 11.20 0.80 -4.33
CA ALA A 169 12.15 0.50 -5.41
C ALA A 169 11.45 0.29 -6.75
N LYS A 170 10.23 -0.29 -6.76
CA LYS A 170 9.45 -0.58 -7.96
C LYS A 170 7.98 -0.20 -7.81
N PRO A 171 7.66 1.11 -7.84
CA PRO A 171 6.33 1.61 -7.44
C PRO A 171 5.18 1.21 -8.39
N PHE A 172 5.47 0.70 -9.58
CA PHE A 172 4.48 0.37 -10.61
C PHE A 172 4.42 -1.13 -10.94
N SER A 173 4.83 -1.99 -10.01
CA SER A 173 4.66 -3.43 -10.18
C SER A 173 3.19 -3.80 -10.02
N ILE A 174 2.58 -4.33 -11.09
CA ILE A 174 1.18 -4.78 -11.09
C ILE A 174 1.04 -6.29 -10.88
N ARG A 175 2.13 -7.06 -10.97
CA ARG A 175 2.08 -8.53 -10.82
C ARG A 175 1.55 -8.98 -9.47
N GLY A 176 1.88 -8.25 -8.40
CA GLY A 176 1.38 -8.54 -7.06
C GLY A 176 -0.12 -8.32 -6.86
N PHE A 177 -0.81 -7.73 -7.85
CA PHE A 177 -2.26 -7.52 -7.82
C PHE A 177 -3.01 -8.55 -8.67
N LEU A 178 -2.33 -9.19 -9.61
CA LEU A 178 -2.91 -10.23 -10.45
C LEU A 178 -2.84 -11.57 -9.73
N GLY A 179 -3.75 -12.45 -10.05
CA GLY A 179 -3.73 -13.83 -9.58
C GLY A 179 -2.50 -14.59 -10.12
N LEU A 180 -2.01 -15.56 -9.33
CA LEU A 180 -0.80 -16.32 -9.66
C LEU A 180 -1.05 -17.39 -10.71
N GLU A 181 -2.28 -17.89 -10.81
CA GLU A 181 -2.69 -19.01 -11.65
C GLU A 181 -3.58 -18.58 -12.83
N GLY A 182 -3.65 -17.27 -13.10
CA GLY A 182 -4.46 -16.71 -14.18
C GLY A 182 -5.87 -16.34 -13.75
N GLU A 183 -6.11 -16.20 -12.45
CA GLU A 183 -7.38 -15.75 -11.91
C GLU A 183 -7.79 -14.41 -12.51
N ARG A 184 -9.05 -14.26 -12.77
CA ARG A 184 -9.67 -12.96 -12.93
C ARG A 184 -9.77 -12.28 -11.58
N TRP A 185 -9.74 -10.96 -11.58
CA TRP A 185 -9.95 -10.20 -10.36
C TRP A 185 -10.75 -8.93 -10.62
N VAL A 186 -11.50 -8.54 -9.62
CA VAL A 186 -12.20 -7.26 -9.60
C VAL A 186 -11.97 -6.56 -8.27
N PRO A 187 -11.40 -5.36 -8.27
CA PRO A 187 -11.35 -4.51 -7.09
C PRO A 187 -12.66 -3.72 -6.98
N VAL A 188 -13.21 -3.67 -5.78
CA VAL A 188 -14.33 -2.79 -5.45
C VAL A 188 -13.86 -1.87 -4.33
N HIS A 189 -13.69 -0.59 -4.62
CA HIS A 189 -13.14 0.31 -3.62
C HIS A 189 -14.12 1.42 -3.24
N GLY A 190 -14.03 1.81 -1.98
CA GLY A 190 -14.69 2.98 -1.42
C GLY A 190 -13.68 3.93 -0.77
N ILE A 191 -13.99 5.22 -0.83
CA ILE A 191 -13.20 6.26 -0.17
C ILE A 191 -14.04 6.82 0.96
N PHE A 192 -13.51 6.76 2.18
CA PHE A 192 -14.18 7.15 3.40
C PHE A 192 -13.40 8.25 4.14
N PRO A 193 -14.05 9.18 4.82
CA PRO A 193 -13.35 10.06 5.73
C PRO A 193 -12.79 9.26 6.91
N MET A 194 -11.60 9.62 7.40
CA MET A 194 -10.95 8.95 8.54
C MET A 194 -11.84 8.89 9.80
N SER A 195 -12.73 9.87 9.97
CA SER A 195 -13.68 9.88 11.09
C SER A 195 -14.70 8.73 11.08
N ARG A 196 -14.87 8.06 9.94
CA ARG A 196 -15.80 6.93 9.76
C ARG A 196 -15.07 5.59 9.64
N ALA A 197 -13.78 5.53 9.92
CA ALA A 197 -12.94 4.35 9.74
C ALA A 197 -13.51 3.10 10.47
N ARG A 198 -13.90 3.24 11.73
CA ARG A 198 -14.46 2.13 12.52
C ARG A 198 -15.77 1.58 11.94
N GLU A 199 -16.64 2.47 11.46
CA GLU A 199 -17.91 2.08 10.84
C GLU A 199 -17.66 1.38 9.50
N ALA A 200 -16.69 1.85 8.73
CA ALA A 200 -16.32 1.24 7.45
C ALA A 200 -15.74 -0.17 7.65
N VAL A 201 -14.89 -0.37 8.68
CA VAL A 201 -14.40 -1.71 9.05
C VAL A 201 -15.53 -2.65 9.42
N ALA A 202 -16.42 -2.22 10.31
CA ALA A 202 -17.54 -3.03 10.74
C ALA A 202 -18.44 -3.44 9.55
N ALA A 203 -18.67 -2.52 8.62
CA ALA A 203 -19.47 -2.79 7.42
C ALA A 203 -18.79 -3.79 6.47
N VAL A 204 -17.45 -3.77 6.37
CA VAL A 204 -16.68 -4.74 5.57
C VAL A 204 -16.73 -6.12 6.21
N ASP A 205 -16.53 -6.23 7.52
CA ASP A 205 -16.64 -7.49 8.26
C ASP A 205 -18.05 -8.11 8.15
N GLU A 206 -19.09 -7.28 8.30
CA GLU A 206 -20.47 -7.72 8.13
C GLU A 206 -20.74 -8.20 6.70
N PHE A 207 -20.23 -7.47 5.70
CA PHE A 207 -20.37 -7.84 4.30
C PHE A 207 -19.73 -9.22 4.01
N PHE A 208 -18.49 -9.44 4.38
CA PHE A 208 -17.82 -10.72 4.15
C PHE A 208 -18.48 -11.86 4.92
N THR A 209 -18.91 -11.63 6.16
CA THR A 209 -19.65 -12.62 6.94
C THR A 209 -20.96 -13.01 6.24
N LYS A 210 -21.70 -12.04 5.71
CA LYS A 210 -22.99 -12.25 5.03
C LYS A 210 -22.81 -13.00 3.71
N CYS A 211 -21.75 -12.72 2.96
CA CYS A 211 -21.54 -13.29 1.64
C CYS A 211 -20.66 -14.55 1.65
N ALA A 212 -20.16 -14.99 2.82
CA ALA A 212 -19.22 -16.09 2.92
C ALA A 212 -19.68 -17.37 2.21
N ALA A 213 -20.92 -17.78 2.47
CA ALA A 213 -21.47 -19.01 1.86
C ALA A 213 -21.59 -18.91 0.32
N GLU A 214 -21.94 -17.73 -0.20
CA GLU A 214 -22.08 -17.48 -1.64
C GLU A 214 -20.70 -17.41 -2.32
N LEU A 215 -19.72 -16.81 -1.65
CA LEU A 215 -18.33 -16.77 -2.13
C LEU A 215 -17.73 -18.17 -2.18
N ASP A 216 -17.97 -19.01 -1.15
CA ASP A 216 -17.50 -20.40 -1.09
C ASP A 216 -18.19 -21.25 -2.16
N GLU A 217 -19.50 -21.12 -2.36
CA GLU A 217 -20.27 -21.85 -3.38
C GLU A 217 -19.72 -21.63 -4.81
N HIS A 218 -19.25 -20.41 -5.08
CA HIS A 218 -18.72 -20.02 -6.38
C HIS A 218 -17.19 -20.06 -6.47
N GLU A 219 -16.51 -20.61 -5.49
CA GLU A 219 -15.05 -20.69 -5.41
C GLU A 219 -14.35 -19.32 -5.58
N ILE A 220 -15.01 -18.25 -5.11
CA ILE A 220 -14.49 -16.88 -5.18
C ILE A 220 -13.62 -16.62 -3.96
N GLN A 221 -12.33 -16.45 -4.18
CA GLN A 221 -11.42 -15.97 -3.15
C GLN A 221 -11.57 -14.45 -3.01
N HIS A 222 -11.48 -13.96 -1.80
CA HIS A 222 -11.50 -12.53 -1.52
C HIS A 222 -10.28 -12.10 -0.75
N SER A 223 -9.88 -10.88 -0.93
CA SER A 223 -8.76 -10.23 -0.26
C SER A 223 -9.12 -8.77 0.02
N PHE A 224 -8.33 -8.14 0.86
CA PHE A 224 -8.55 -6.78 1.29
C PHE A 224 -7.23 -6.00 1.34
N ILE A 225 -7.23 -4.86 0.69
CA ILE A 225 -6.19 -3.86 0.89
C ILE A 225 -6.79 -2.55 1.33
N THR A 226 -6.00 -1.74 1.99
CA THR A 226 -6.38 -0.40 2.39
C THR A 226 -5.20 0.55 2.26
N SER A 227 -5.49 1.82 2.02
CA SER A 227 -4.46 2.85 2.01
C SER A 227 -5.02 4.19 2.46
N THR A 228 -4.13 5.08 2.87
CA THR A 228 -4.50 6.44 3.23
C THR A 228 -4.06 7.43 2.16
N SER A 229 -4.86 8.48 1.97
CA SER A 229 -4.48 9.63 1.15
C SER A 229 -4.96 10.90 1.85
N GLY A 230 -4.05 11.56 2.57
CA GLY A 230 -4.38 12.72 3.38
C GLY A 230 -5.43 12.41 4.45
N THR A 231 -6.63 12.98 4.33
CA THR A 231 -7.73 12.83 5.28
C THR A 231 -8.71 11.70 4.91
N TYR A 232 -8.44 10.98 3.84
CA TYR A 232 -9.29 9.91 3.35
C TYR A 232 -8.65 8.54 3.58
N TRP A 233 -9.51 7.56 3.80
CA TRP A 233 -9.17 6.16 3.87
C TRP A 233 -9.81 5.42 2.69
N LEU A 234 -8.98 4.79 1.88
CA LEU A 234 -9.41 3.90 0.81
C LEU A 234 -9.49 2.48 1.36
N ILE A 235 -10.60 1.83 1.14
CA ILE A 235 -10.86 0.43 1.45
C ILE A 235 -11.15 -0.27 0.13
N GLU A 236 -10.44 -1.35 -0.16
CA GLU A 236 -10.53 -2.07 -1.43
C GLU A 236 -10.63 -3.58 -1.21
N PRO A 237 -11.85 -4.12 -1.04
CA PRO A 237 -12.11 -5.53 -1.26
C PRO A 237 -11.78 -5.93 -2.69
N MET A 238 -11.13 -7.07 -2.84
CA MET A 238 -10.79 -7.67 -4.14
C MET A 238 -11.31 -9.10 -4.18
N PHE A 239 -11.85 -9.48 -5.30
CA PHE A 239 -12.42 -10.81 -5.53
C PHE A 239 -11.67 -11.48 -6.67
N TYR A 240 -11.35 -12.76 -6.51
CA TYR A 240 -10.58 -13.56 -7.45
C TYR A 240 -11.33 -14.85 -7.78
N TRP A 241 -11.37 -15.22 -9.04
CA TRP A 241 -11.96 -16.48 -9.52
C TRP A 241 -11.27 -16.95 -10.78
N ILE A 242 -11.40 -18.23 -11.08
CA ILE A 242 -10.99 -18.84 -12.34
C ILE A 242 -12.24 -19.12 -13.16
N ASP A 243 -12.28 -18.65 -14.43
CA ASP A 243 -13.37 -19.00 -15.31
C ASP A 243 -13.29 -20.49 -15.65
N GLU A 244 -14.40 -21.20 -15.58
CA GLU A 244 -14.54 -22.49 -16.24
C GLU A 244 -14.49 -22.27 -17.76
N VAL A 245 -13.55 -22.93 -18.43
CA VAL A 245 -13.37 -22.87 -19.89
C VAL A 245 -14.28 -23.88 -20.56
#